data_e13de88f077e0780d37f7f32817c3120
#
_entry.id   e13de88f077e0780d37f7f32817c3120
#
_cell.length_a   1.000
_cell.length_b   1.000
_cell.length_c   1.000
_cell.angle_alpha   90.00
_cell.angle_beta   90.00
_cell.angle_gamma   90.00
#
_symmetry.space_group_name_H-M   'P 1'
#
loop_
_entity.id
_entity.type
_entity.pdbx_description
1 polymer ?
#
loop_
_entity_poly.entity_id
_entity_poly.type
_entity_poly.pdbx_seq_one_letter_code
_entity_poly.pdbx_strand_id
1 'polypeptide(L)'
;MAKRQIDWNFSGYKKEAHFFLCGAFESFKGIQEFLKSVKECPMMLKDNVVIDSVFGSPTCVWNGGRALADVYYDKKQLQHIHDTYANLDVKVRFVFTNPFLNEHDLYDRYCNLIMNIFQDLSPEVVVNSPLLEEYLRSNYPTASFISSTTKRLRSVEDQLKEFSHDYKYVCLDYDYNNNYEFLDSIPFKERDRVEILVNSTCPKGCNARVLHQDFSAKRQLEYNSDDDCESELFYKECPKIKRIMQDSSSQDGTAKNIYVGTNYLFPQNLD
;
A
#
# COMPACT_ATOMS: atom_id res chain seq x y z
N MET A 1 -19.55 25.66 -18.26
CA MET A 1 -19.48 24.33 -17.65
C MET A 1 -20.48 24.28 -16.50
N ALA A 2 -21.56 23.52 -16.65
CA ALA A 2 -22.55 23.38 -15.60
C ALA A 2 -21.93 22.59 -14.44
N LYS A 3 -21.93 23.14 -13.23
CA LYS A 3 -21.59 22.40 -12.02
C LYS A 3 -22.60 21.25 -11.90
N ARG A 4 -22.13 20.01 -12.04
CA ARG A 4 -22.92 18.83 -11.68
C ARG A 4 -23.24 18.96 -10.19
N GLN A 5 -24.50 19.20 -9.88
CA GLN A 5 -25.01 19.07 -8.53
C GLN A 5 -25.05 17.57 -8.24
N ILE A 6 -24.07 17.07 -7.48
CA ILE A 6 -24.06 15.67 -7.07
C ILE A 6 -25.10 15.54 -5.96
N ASP A 7 -26.12 14.75 -6.22
CA ASP A 7 -27.14 14.45 -5.21
C ASP A 7 -26.55 13.42 -4.24
N TRP A 8 -26.12 13.90 -3.06
CA TRP A 8 -25.53 13.11 -1.99
C TRP A 8 -26.54 12.27 -1.20
N ASN A 9 -27.74 12.08 -1.70
CA ASN A 9 -28.75 11.21 -1.13
C ASN A 9 -28.44 9.73 -1.41
N PHE A 10 -27.37 9.24 -0.81
CA PHE A 10 -26.90 7.86 -0.89
C PHE A 10 -27.76 6.90 -0.05
N SER A 11 -29.06 6.80 -0.35
CA SER A 11 -29.93 5.76 0.20
C SER A 11 -29.54 4.40 -0.39
N GLY A 12 -28.58 3.73 0.20
CA GLY A 12 -28.12 2.39 -0.21
C GLY A 12 -26.64 2.13 -0.08
N TYR A 13 -25.82 3.15 0.14
CA TYR A 13 -24.38 2.96 0.44
C TYR A 13 -24.18 2.72 1.93
N LYS A 14 -23.24 1.82 2.25
CA LYS A 14 -22.69 1.78 3.59
C LYS A 14 -22.12 3.15 3.91
N LYS A 15 -22.59 3.75 5.00
CA LYS A 15 -22.12 5.07 5.44
C LYS A 15 -20.72 5.01 6.07
N GLU A 16 -20.09 3.85 6.09
CA GLU A 16 -18.78 3.62 6.72
C GLU A 16 -17.66 3.83 5.70
N ALA A 17 -16.67 4.61 6.11
CA ALA A 17 -15.43 4.79 5.39
C ALA A 17 -14.35 3.90 6.03
N HIS A 18 -13.85 2.93 5.28
CA HIS A 18 -12.82 1.99 5.72
C HIS A 18 -11.42 2.54 5.43
N PHE A 19 -10.60 2.62 6.47
CA PHE A 19 -9.22 3.09 6.37
C PHE A 19 -8.24 1.96 6.65
N PHE A 20 -7.19 1.93 5.84
CA PHE A 20 -6.06 1.02 5.96
C PHE A 20 -4.82 1.84 6.35
N LEU A 21 -4.23 1.55 7.51
CA LEU A 21 -3.12 2.33 8.04
C LEU A 21 -1.79 1.74 7.62
N CYS A 22 -0.92 2.54 7.00
CA CYS A 22 0.44 2.13 6.68
C CYS A 22 1.36 2.14 7.91
N GLY A 23 2.43 1.33 7.86
CA GLY A 23 3.46 1.30 8.88
C GLY A 23 3.31 0.19 9.91
N ALA A 24 2.61 -0.90 9.56
CA ALA A 24 2.39 -2.04 10.45
C ALA A 24 3.67 -2.59 11.09
N PHE A 25 4.78 -2.48 10.39
CA PHE A 25 6.10 -2.93 10.84
C PHE A 25 7.05 -1.75 11.00
N GLU A 26 7.20 -0.90 10.00
CA GLU A 26 8.13 0.23 9.98
C GLU A 26 7.86 1.27 11.08
N SER A 27 6.60 1.41 11.47
CA SER A 27 6.14 2.35 12.50
C SER A 27 5.34 1.64 13.60
N PHE A 28 5.68 0.39 13.89
CA PHE A 28 4.91 -0.48 14.80
C PHE A 28 4.50 0.19 16.11
N LYS A 29 5.45 0.83 16.82
CA LYS A 29 5.15 1.51 18.10
C LYS A 29 4.12 2.62 17.94
N GLY A 30 4.29 3.48 16.92
CA GLY A 30 3.36 4.58 16.66
C GLY A 30 1.96 4.09 16.30
N ILE A 31 1.87 3.06 15.47
CA ILE A 31 0.60 2.42 15.11
C ILE A 31 -0.06 1.78 16.32
N GLN A 32 0.70 1.05 17.14
CA GLN A 32 0.21 0.45 18.38
C GLN A 32 -0.37 1.50 19.34
N GLU A 33 0.35 2.59 19.56
CA GLU A 33 -0.09 3.69 20.45
C GLU A 33 -1.35 4.37 19.92
N PHE A 34 -1.38 4.62 18.61
CA PHE A 34 -2.55 5.20 17.96
C PHE A 34 -3.79 4.30 18.10
N LEU A 35 -3.67 3.01 17.79
CA LEU A 35 -4.78 2.05 17.89
C LEU A 35 -5.27 1.89 19.34
N LYS A 36 -4.37 1.87 20.33
CA LYS A 36 -4.74 1.89 21.74
C LYS A 36 -5.54 3.13 22.09
N SER A 37 -5.07 4.30 21.65
CA SER A 37 -5.75 5.57 21.90
C SER A 37 -7.16 5.60 21.28
N VAL A 38 -7.32 5.07 20.07
CA VAL A 38 -8.63 4.95 19.43
C VAL A 38 -9.55 3.98 20.20
N LYS A 39 -9.01 2.86 20.68
CA LYS A 39 -9.76 1.87 21.49
C LYS A 39 -10.21 2.45 22.83
N GLU A 40 -9.37 3.23 23.47
CA GLU A 40 -9.66 3.89 24.76
C GLU A 40 -10.57 5.11 24.61
N CYS A 41 -10.48 5.81 23.48
CA CYS A 41 -11.26 7.00 23.17
C CYS A 41 -11.83 6.94 21.75
N PRO A 42 -12.91 6.17 21.51
CA PRO A 42 -13.52 6.02 20.18
C PRO A 42 -13.94 7.35 19.53
N MET A 43 -14.21 8.37 20.34
CA MET A 43 -14.56 9.72 19.86
C MET A 43 -13.44 10.42 19.07
N MET A 44 -12.21 9.86 19.04
CA MET A 44 -11.13 10.37 18.18
C MET A 44 -11.42 10.18 16.69
N LEU A 45 -12.28 9.24 16.35
CA LEU A 45 -12.74 9.01 14.98
C LEU A 45 -14.17 9.51 14.80
N LYS A 46 -14.52 9.88 13.57
CA LYS A 46 -15.94 10.12 13.23
C LYS A 46 -16.71 8.80 13.29
N ASP A 47 -18.01 8.85 13.59
CA ASP A 47 -18.87 7.67 13.78
C ASP A 47 -18.91 6.72 12.56
N ASN A 48 -18.61 7.25 11.36
CA ASN A 48 -18.59 6.49 10.13
C ASN A 48 -17.18 6.06 9.67
N VAL A 49 -16.15 6.22 10.51
CA VAL A 49 -14.78 5.84 10.18
C VAL A 49 -14.43 4.53 10.85
N VAL A 50 -13.99 3.58 10.05
CA VAL A 50 -13.53 2.25 10.51
C VAL A 50 -12.06 2.07 10.12
N ILE A 51 -11.24 1.68 11.07
CA ILE A 51 -9.88 1.20 10.79
C ILE A 51 -9.99 -0.31 10.53
N ASP A 52 -9.88 -0.70 9.28
CA ASP A 52 -10.10 -2.09 8.84
C ASP A 52 -8.84 -2.95 9.03
N SER A 53 -7.68 -2.41 8.66
CA SER A 53 -6.41 -3.12 8.82
C SER A 53 -5.22 -2.19 8.93
N VAL A 54 -4.10 -2.75 9.37
CA VAL A 54 -2.77 -2.12 9.30
C VAL A 54 -1.95 -2.83 8.24
N PHE A 55 -1.22 -2.09 7.40
CA PHE A 55 -0.45 -2.69 6.32
C PHE A 55 1.02 -2.31 6.33
N GLY A 56 1.85 -3.21 5.84
CA GLY A 56 3.30 -3.09 5.70
C GLY A 56 3.94 -4.45 5.55
N SER A 57 5.26 -4.50 5.52
CA SER A 57 6.03 -5.74 5.57
C SER A 57 7.40 -5.49 6.16
N PRO A 58 7.95 -6.44 6.92
CA PRO A 58 9.37 -6.44 7.20
C PRO A 58 10.19 -6.50 5.91
N THR A 59 11.47 -6.15 5.99
CA THR A 59 12.42 -6.39 4.92
C THR A 59 12.51 -7.88 4.65
N CYS A 60 12.11 -8.31 3.46
CA CYS A 60 12.10 -9.72 3.05
C CYS A 60 11.97 -9.85 1.53
N VAL A 61 12.31 -11.01 0.99
CA VAL A 61 12.35 -11.27 -0.47
C VAL A 61 11.01 -10.98 -1.16
N TRP A 62 9.88 -11.26 -0.50
CA TRP A 62 8.54 -11.05 -1.08
C TRP A 62 8.09 -9.59 -1.05
N ASN A 63 8.73 -8.76 -0.24
CA ASN A 63 8.42 -7.34 -0.17
C ASN A 63 8.90 -6.62 -1.44
N GLY A 64 8.01 -5.96 -2.17
CA GLY A 64 8.34 -5.08 -3.30
C GLY A 64 8.06 -3.62 -3.00
N GLY A 65 7.66 -3.35 -1.74
CA GLY A 65 7.30 -2.03 -1.28
C GLY A 65 8.51 -1.12 -1.02
N ARG A 66 8.22 0.10 -0.67
CA ARG A 66 9.25 1.08 -0.31
C ARG A 66 9.87 0.70 1.03
N ALA A 67 11.03 0.07 1.01
CA ALA A 67 11.86 -0.02 2.19
C ALA A 67 12.50 1.35 2.44
N LEU A 68 11.86 2.15 3.30
CA LEU A 68 12.44 3.43 3.77
C LEU A 68 13.54 3.18 4.81
N ALA A 69 13.53 2.01 5.44
CA ALA A 69 14.51 1.53 6.38
C ALA A 69 14.54 0.00 6.34
N ASP A 70 15.67 -0.58 6.67
CA ASP A 70 15.79 -2.02 6.85
C ASP A 70 15.09 -2.40 8.17
N VAL A 71 13.91 -2.96 8.05
CA VAL A 71 13.08 -3.38 9.18
C VAL A 71 13.08 -4.90 9.23
N TYR A 72 13.93 -5.44 10.08
CA TYR A 72 14.05 -6.87 10.30
C TYR A 72 13.65 -7.22 11.74
N TYR A 73 12.85 -8.26 11.88
CA TYR A 73 12.37 -8.75 13.16
C TYR A 73 12.74 -10.22 13.34
N ASP A 74 13.27 -10.58 14.49
CA ASP A 74 13.42 -11.98 14.85
C ASP A 74 12.05 -12.64 15.18
N LYS A 75 12.06 -13.95 15.35
CA LYS A 75 10.84 -14.71 15.62
C LYS A 75 10.08 -14.21 16.87
N LYS A 76 10.80 -13.79 17.92
CA LYS A 76 10.16 -13.31 19.17
C LYS A 76 9.51 -11.95 18.96
N GLN A 77 10.18 -11.09 18.20
CA GLN A 77 9.66 -9.77 17.85
C GLN A 77 8.44 -9.89 16.94
N LEU A 78 8.46 -10.80 15.94
CA LEU A 78 7.30 -11.08 15.09
C LEU A 78 6.13 -11.60 15.90
N GLN A 79 6.37 -12.52 16.86
CA GLN A 79 5.31 -13.00 17.75
C GLN A 79 4.75 -11.88 18.63
N HIS A 80 5.59 -10.99 19.15
CA HIS A 80 5.13 -9.83 19.91
C HIS A 80 4.25 -8.90 19.07
N ILE A 81 4.60 -8.67 17.80
CA ILE A 81 3.79 -7.86 16.88
C ILE A 81 2.45 -8.55 16.62
N HIS A 82 2.47 -9.85 16.34
CA HIS A 82 1.28 -10.68 16.17
C HIS A 82 0.34 -10.55 17.37
N ASP A 83 0.84 -10.84 18.58
CA ASP A 83 0.04 -10.81 19.81
C ASP A 83 -0.54 -9.42 20.08
N THR A 84 0.23 -8.38 19.73
CA THR A 84 -0.23 -6.98 19.86
C THR A 84 -1.42 -6.70 18.96
N TYR A 85 -1.34 -7.06 17.68
CA TYR A 85 -2.44 -6.83 16.75
C TYR A 85 -3.65 -7.73 17.03
N ALA A 86 -3.42 -8.98 17.44
CA ALA A 86 -4.48 -9.86 17.93
C ALA A 86 -5.26 -9.25 19.11
N ASN A 87 -4.55 -8.72 20.12
CA ASN A 87 -5.16 -8.07 21.29
C ASN A 87 -5.89 -6.76 20.95
N LEU A 88 -5.48 -6.09 19.89
CA LEU A 88 -6.13 -4.86 19.41
C LEU A 88 -7.32 -5.15 18.46
N ASP A 89 -7.52 -6.42 18.10
CA ASP A 89 -8.56 -6.86 17.15
C ASP A 89 -8.46 -6.12 15.81
N VAL A 90 -7.23 -6.00 15.30
CA VAL A 90 -6.97 -5.35 14.01
C VAL A 90 -6.29 -6.33 13.05
N LYS A 91 -6.74 -6.36 11.81
CA LYS A 91 -6.15 -7.20 10.76
C LYS A 91 -4.80 -6.71 10.34
N VAL A 92 -3.92 -7.65 10.00
CA VAL A 92 -2.60 -7.35 9.43
C VAL A 92 -2.63 -7.65 7.94
N ARG A 93 -2.14 -6.70 7.16
CA ARG A 93 -2.03 -6.78 5.72
C ARG A 93 -0.57 -6.72 5.30
N PHE A 94 -0.07 -7.79 4.70
CA PHE A 94 1.29 -7.86 4.18
C PHE A 94 1.37 -7.26 2.78
N VAL A 95 2.46 -6.53 2.49
CA VAL A 95 2.73 -5.96 1.16
C VAL A 95 3.79 -6.83 0.48
N PHE A 96 3.38 -7.97 -0.09
CA PHE A 96 4.23 -8.92 -0.79
C PHE A 96 4.14 -8.71 -2.30
N THR A 97 4.70 -7.59 -2.74
CA THR A 97 4.51 -7.06 -4.09
C THR A 97 5.74 -7.12 -4.96
N ASN A 98 6.74 -7.96 -4.62
CA ASN A 98 7.93 -8.13 -5.44
C ASN A 98 7.59 -8.82 -6.77
N PRO A 99 7.81 -8.17 -7.93
CA PRO A 99 7.48 -8.74 -9.22
C PRO A 99 8.60 -9.64 -9.80
N PHE A 100 9.78 -9.67 -9.18
CA PHE A 100 10.98 -10.36 -9.70
C PHE A 100 11.24 -11.72 -9.06
N LEU A 101 10.26 -12.27 -8.35
CA LEU A 101 10.38 -13.56 -7.68
C LEU A 101 10.47 -14.69 -8.68
N ASN A 102 11.31 -15.67 -8.37
CA ASN A 102 11.40 -16.96 -9.03
C ASN A 102 10.91 -18.11 -8.11
N GLU A 103 10.85 -19.34 -8.59
CA GLU A 103 10.36 -20.49 -7.83
C GLU A 103 11.15 -20.74 -6.53
N HIS A 104 12.45 -20.48 -6.51
CA HIS A 104 13.28 -20.64 -5.32
C HIS A 104 12.89 -19.65 -4.21
N ASP A 105 12.53 -18.43 -4.57
CA ASP A 105 12.17 -17.36 -3.63
C ASP A 105 10.85 -17.66 -2.89
N LEU A 106 10.00 -18.55 -3.42
CA LEU A 106 8.77 -18.98 -2.75
C LEU A 106 9.04 -19.72 -1.45
N TYR A 107 10.18 -20.39 -1.37
CA TYR A 107 10.59 -21.20 -0.21
C TYR A 107 11.49 -20.42 0.76
N ASP A 108 11.57 -19.10 0.62
CA ASP A 108 12.31 -18.28 1.56
C ASP A 108 11.84 -18.52 3.00
N ARG A 109 12.80 -18.83 3.87
CA ARG A 109 12.52 -19.28 5.25
C ARG A 109 11.90 -18.17 6.10
N TYR A 110 12.33 -16.94 5.88
CA TYR A 110 11.87 -15.80 6.67
C TYR A 110 10.46 -15.36 6.25
N CYS A 111 10.19 -15.29 4.95
CA CYS A 111 8.87 -14.99 4.42
C CYS A 111 7.82 -16.01 4.89
N ASN A 112 8.15 -17.31 4.81
CA ASN A 112 7.27 -18.37 5.30
C ASN A 112 7.12 -18.36 6.82
N LEU A 113 8.18 -17.98 7.58
CA LEU A 113 8.06 -17.78 9.03
C LEU A 113 7.05 -16.69 9.37
N ILE A 114 7.09 -15.55 8.66
CA ILE A 114 6.12 -14.46 8.85
C ILE A 114 4.70 -14.98 8.65
N MET A 115 4.43 -15.62 7.51
CA MET A 115 3.09 -16.14 7.21
C MET A 115 2.63 -17.19 8.23
N ASN A 116 3.52 -18.08 8.66
CA ASN A 116 3.19 -19.11 9.66
C ASN A 116 2.83 -18.52 11.04
N ILE A 117 3.46 -17.40 11.41
CA ILE A 117 3.14 -16.72 12.68
C ILE A 117 1.77 -16.05 12.60
N PHE A 118 1.42 -15.45 11.46
CA PHE A 118 0.22 -14.62 11.33
C PHE A 118 -1.00 -15.34 10.73
N GLN A 119 -0.88 -16.61 10.32
CA GLN A 119 -1.95 -17.31 9.58
C GLN A 119 -3.27 -17.46 10.37
N ASP A 120 -3.21 -17.53 11.70
CA ASP A 120 -4.39 -17.64 12.57
C ASP A 120 -5.19 -16.33 12.66
N LEU A 121 -4.57 -15.19 12.33
CA LEU A 121 -5.25 -13.89 12.20
C LEU A 121 -5.94 -13.70 10.86
N SER A 122 -5.95 -14.73 9.99
CA SER A 122 -6.48 -14.63 8.62
C SER A 122 -5.93 -13.39 7.88
N PRO A 123 -4.62 -13.34 7.65
CA PRO A 123 -3.96 -12.14 7.14
C PRO A 123 -4.44 -11.77 5.75
N GLU A 124 -4.35 -10.50 5.45
CA GLU A 124 -4.53 -9.98 4.09
C GLU A 124 -3.17 -9.86 3.40
N VAL A 125 -3.12 -10.15 2.11
CA VAL A 125 -1.87 -10.06 1.34
C VAL A 125 -2.09 -9.25 0.06
N VAL A 126 -1.38 -8.14 -0.04
CA VAL A 126 -1.31 -7.35 -1.28
C VAL A 126 -0.29 -7.99 -2.20
N VAL A 127 -0.73 -8.46 -3.37
CA VAL A 127 0.10 -9.24 -4.29
C VAL A 127 0.27 -8.56 -5.65
N ASN A 128 1.44 -8.78 -6.25
CA ASN A 128 1.75 -8.37 -7.62
C ASN A 128 2.17 -9.58 -8.49
N SER A 129 2.99 -10.48 -7.94
CA SER A 129 3.49 -11.67 -8.64
C SER A 129 2.43 -12.76 -8.68
N PRO A 130 1.97 -13.20 -9.88
CA PRO A 130 1.07 -14.35 -10.00
C PRO A 130 1.67 -15.63 -9.41
N LEU A 131 2.98 -15.82 -9.56
CA LEU A 131 3.71 -16.95 -9.02
C LEU A 131 3.59 -17.03 -7.49
N LEU A 132 3.82 -15.90 -6.82
CA LEU A 132 3.67 -15.83 -5.36
C LEU A 132 2.21 -15.97 -4.93
N GLU A 133 1.27 -15.38 -5.66
CA GLU A 133 -0.16 -15.48 -5.36
C GLU A 133 -0.62 -16.94 -5.39
N GLU A 134 -0.26 -17.71 -6.41
CA GLU A 134 -0.60 -19.13 -6.53
C GLU A 134 -0.02 -19.94 -5.37
N TYR A 135 1.24 -19.70 -5.04
CA TYR A 135 1.90 -20.33 -3.90
C TYR A 135 1.18 -20.03 -2.57
N LEU A 136 0.86 -18.76 -2.32
CA LEU A 136 0.21 -18.35 -1.08
C LEU A 136 -1.21 -18.89 -0.96
N ARG A 137 -2.00 -18.88 -2.05
CA ARG A 137 -3.35 -19.47 -2.08
C ARG A 137 -3.33 -20.96 -1.74
N SER A 138 -2.30 -21.67 -2.21
CA SER A 138 -2.17 -23.11 -1.99
C SER A 138 -1.71 -23.45 -0.56
N ASN A 139 -0.84 -22.63 0.04
CA ASN A 139 -0.20 -22.95 1.31
C ASN A 139 -0.83 -22.22 2.53
N TYR A 140 -1.54 -21.12 2.31
CA TYR A 140 -2.13 -20.27 3.35
C TYR A 140 -3.60 -19.98 3.05
N PRO A 141 -4.49 -20.98 3.15
CA PRO A 141 -5.89 -20.88 2.72
C PRO A 141 -6.73 -19.90 3.54
N THR A 142 -6.25 -19.47 4.71
CA THR A 142 -6.92 -18.46 5.53
C THR A 142 -6.62 -17.02 5.08
N ALA A 143 -5.61 -16.83 4.23
CA ALA A 143 -5.24 -15.53 3.72
C ALA A 143 -6.25 -15.04 2.67
N SER A 144 -6.52 -13.74 2.66
CA SER A 144 -7.25 -13.06 1.59
C SER A 144 -6.34 -12.15 0.78
N PHE A 145 -6.66 -11.97 -0.50
CA PHE A 145 -5.75 -11.32 -1.44
C PHE A 145 -6.29 -9.99 -1.93
N ILE A 146 -5.36 -9.05 -2.14
CA ILE A 146 -5.65 -7.71 -2.67
C ILE A 146 -4.78 -7.50 -3.90
N SER A 147 -5.40 -7.03 -5.00
CA SER A 147 -4.65 -6.64 -6.18
C SER A 147 -3.86 -5.37 -5.92
N SER A 148 -2.56 -5.39 -6.20
CA SER A 148 -1.66 -4.27 -5.92
C SER A 148 -1.69 -3.20 -7.01
N THR A 149 -1.66 -1.94 -6.60
CA THR A 149 -1.39 -0.81 -7.51
C THR A 149 -0.02 -0.92 -8.20
N THR A 150 0.92 -1.70 -7.64
CA THR A 150 2.24 -1.92 -8.27
C THR A 150 2.20 -2.82 -9.49
N LYS A 151 1.07 -3.44 -9.82
CA LYS A 151 0.83 -4.11 -11.11
C LYS A 151 0.91 -3.15 -12.29
N ARG A 152 0.81 -1.86 -12.03
CA ARG A 152 0.99 -0.80 -13.05
C ARG A 152 -0.03 -0.89 -14.19
N LEU A 153 -1.25 -1.22 -13.85
CA LEU A 153 -2.35 -1.32 -14.80
C LEU A 153 -2.75 0.10 -15.24
N ARG A 154 -2.29 0.51 -16.42
CA ARG A 154 -2.45 1.89 -16.89
C ARG A 154 -3.64 2.11 -17.81
N SER A 155 -4.29 1.05 -18.27
CA SER A 155 -5.52 1.17 -19.05
C SER A 155 -6.74 0.98 -18.15
N VAL A 156 -7.85 1.63 -18.51
CA VAL A 156 -9.15 1.43 -17.85
C VAL A 156 -9.59 -0.03 -17.95
N GLU A 157 -9.36 -0.65 -19.10
CA GLU A 157 -9.72 -2.03 -19.35
C GLU A 157 -8.98 -2.99 -18.42
N ASP A 158 -7.65 -2.83 -18.26
CA ASP A 158 -6.86 -3.67 -17.36
C ASP A 158 -7.28 -3.48 -15.90
N GLN A 159 -7.56 -2.24 -15.48
CA GLN A 159 -8.07 -1.95 -14.14
C GLN A 159 -9.43 -2.66 -13.89
N LEU A 160 -10.35 -2.59 -14.84
CA LEU A 160 -11.66 -3.23 -14.73
C LEU A 160 -11.57 -4.76 -14.74
N LYS A 161 -10.60 -5.32 -15.47
CA LYS A 161 -10.36 -6.76 -15.53
C LYS A 161 -9.97 -7.34 -14.17
N GLU A 162 -9.28 -6.58 -13.30
CA GLU A 162 -8.91 -7.05 -11.96
C GLU A 162 -10.13 -7.43 -11.11
N PHE A 163 -11.28 -6.80 -11.32
CA PHE A 163 -12.52 -7.14 -10.62
C PHE A 163 -13.11 -8.50 -10.99
N SER A 164 -12.65 -9.12 -12.09
CA SER A 164 -13.03 -10.49 -12.47
C SER A 164 -12.28 -11.56 -11.66
N HIS A 165 -11.20 -11.19 -10.97
CA HIS A 165 -10.42 -12.09 -10.13
C HIS A 165 -10.98 -12.11 -8.69
N ASP A 166 -10.65 -13.19 -7.97
CA ASP A 166 -11.02 -13.37 -6.56
C ASP A 166 -10.08 -12.58 -5.64
N TYR A 167 -10.16 -11.25 -5.74
CA TYR A 167 -9.51 -10.34 -4.79
C TYR A 167 -10.55 -9.78 -3.82
N LYS A 168 -10.18 -9.68 -2.55
CA LYS A 168 -10.99 -9.00 -1.54
C LYS A 168 -11.14 -7.52 -1.90
N TYR A 169 -10.03 -6.87 -2.26
CA TYR A 169 -9.98 -5.49 -2.75
C TYR A 169 -9.11 -5.38 -3.99
N VAL A 170 -9.41 -4.39 -4.81
CA VAL A 170 -8.59 -3.98 -5.95
C VAL A 170 -8.07 -2.57 -5.67
N CYS A 171 -6.76 -2.48 -5.39
CA CYS A 171 -6.10 -1.20 -5.16
C CYS A 171 -5.79 -0.55 -6.51
N LEU A 172 -6.55 0.48 -6.85
CA LEU A 172 -6.43 1.18 -8.14
C LEU A 172 -5.06 1.85 -8.27
N ASP A 173 -4.57 1.97 -9.51
CA ASP A 173 -3.44 2.86 -9.77
C ASP A 173 -3.84 4.29 -9.37
N TYR A 174 -3.05 4.89 -8.50
CA TYR A 174 -3.38 6.19 -7.92
C TYR A 174 -3.39 7.36 -8.93
N ASP A 175 -2.97 7.15 -10.18
CA ASP A 175 -3.19 8.11 -11.26
C ASP A 175 -4.68 8.24 -11.64
N TYR A 176 -5.50 7.26 -11.24
CA TYR A 176 -6.94 7.25 -11.43
C TYR A 176 -7.76 7.80 -10.26
N ASN A 177 -7.14 8.14 -9.13
CA ASN A 177 -7.84 8.60 -7.93
C ASN A 177 -8.85 9.74 -8.18
N ASN A 178 -8.53 10.65 -9.11
CA ASN A 178 -9.38 11.78 -9.49
C ASN A 178 -9.95 11.65 -10.91
N ASN A 179 -9.99 10.45 -11.47
CA ASN A 179 -10.63 10.19 -12.75
C ASN A 179 -12.07 9.72 -12.51
N TYR A 180 -12.99 10.66 -12.34
CA TYR A 180 -14.39 10.37 -12.04
C TYR A 180 -15.09 9.58 -13.15
N GLU A 181 -14.75 9.80 -14.43
CA GLU A 181 -15.29 9.03 -15.55
C GLU A 181 -14.92 7.54 -15.43
N PHE A 182 -13.67 7.25 -15.09
CA PHE A 182 -13.23 5.89 -14.81
C PHE A 182 -13.93 5.31 -13.57
N LEU A 183 -13.95 6.06 -12.45
CA LEU A 183 -14.58 5.58 -11.21
C LEU A 183 -16.08 5.30 -11.40
N ASP A 184 -16.77 6.10 -12.18
CA ASP A 184 -18.18 5.88 -12.54
C ASP A 184 -18.36 4.66 -13.45
N SER A 185 -17.36 4.27 -14.24
CA SER A 185 -17.39 3.09 -15.10
C SER A 185 -17.27 1.77 -14.33
N ILE A 186 -16.80 1.81 -13.08
CA ILE A 186 -16.71 0.61 -12.24
C ILE A 186 -18.10 0.10 -11.93
N PRO A 187 -18.42 -1.19 -12.23
CA PRO A 187 -19.74 -1.77 -11.97
C PRO A 187 -20.15 -1.58 -10.50
N PHE A 188 -21.41 -1.19 -10.27
CA PHE A 188 -21.90 -0.88 -8.94
C PHE A 188 -21.61 -1.97 -7.91
N LYS A 189 -21.79 -3.24 -8.28
CA LYS A 189 -21.54 -4.41 -7.43
C LYS A 189 -20.06 -4.59 -7.02
N GLU A 190 -19.13 -3.96 -7.74
CA GLU A 190 -17.69 -4.05 -7.48
C GLU A 190 -17.15 -2.86 -6.68
N ARG A 191 -17.95 -1.81 -6.49
CA ARG A 191 -17.49 -0.57 -5.85
C ARG A 191 -17.05 -0.76 -4.40
N ASP A 192 -17.65 -1.71 -3.68
CA ASP A 192 -17.27 -2.05 -2.30
C ASP A 192 -15.87 -2.73 -2.22
N ARG A 193 -15.33 -3.17 -3.37
CA ARG A 193 -14.01 -3.78 -3.48
C ARG A 193 -12.93 -2.81 -3.95
N VAL A 194 -13.30 -1.56 -4.19
CA VAL A 194 -12.36 -0.52 -4.63
C VAL A 194 -11.54 -0.01 -3.46
N GLU A 195 -10.22 -0.04 -3.61
CA GLU A 195 -9.28 0.60 -2.68
C GLU A 195 -8.53 1.73 -3.37
N ILE A 196 -8.38 2.86 -2.69
CA ILE A 196 -7.75 4.07 -3.21
C ILE A 196 -6.64 4.51 -2.26
N LEU A 197 -5.43 4.77 -2.79
CA LEU A 197 -4.33 5.36 -2.03
C LEU A 197 -4.53 6.88 -1.91
N VAL A 198 -5.00 7.33 -0.76
CA VAL A 198 -5.33 8.76 -0.53
C VAL A 198 -4.11 9.65 -0.27
N ASN A 199 -2.97 9.07 0.10
CA ASN A 199 -1.75 9.78 0.49
C ASN A 199 -0.52 9.39 -0.34
N SER A 200 -0.71 9.01 -1.60
CA SER A 200 0.41 8.71 -2.49
C SER A 200 1.32 9.94 -2.67
N THR A 201 2.61 9.75 -2.43
CA THR A 201 3.61 10.83 -2.53
C THR A 201 4.18 11.00 -3.94
N CYS A 202 3.91 10.09 -4.88
CA CYS A 202 4.36 10.21 -6.26
C CYS A 202 3.47 11.19 -7.03
N PRO A 203 4.05 12.06 -7.87
CA PRO A 203 3.27 12.90 -8.77
C PRO A 203 2.52 12.04 -9.80
N LYS A 204 1.38 12.54 -10.26
CA LYS A 204 0.59 11.90 -11.31
C LYS A 204 1.46 11.72 -12.57
N GLY A 205 1.39 10.55 -13.19
CA GLY A 205 2.14 10.22 -14.40
C GLY A 205 3.67 10.21 -14.21
N CYS A 206 4.16 9.93 -12.99
CA CYS A 206 5.60 9.89 -12.73
C CYS A 206 6.33 8.87 -13.62
N ASN A 207 7.20 9.34 -14.50
CA ASN A 207 7.97 8.50 -15.41
C ASN A 207 9.02 7.63 -14.68
N ALA A 208 9.51 8.09 -13.51
CA ALA A 208 10.46 7.35 -12.69
C ALA A 208 9.81 6.30 -11.77
N ARG A 209 8.47 6.18 -11.75
CA ARG A 209 7.76 5.27 -10.85
C ARG A 209 8.17 3.81 -11.05
N VAL A 210 8.28 3.40 -12.31
CA VAL A 210 8.68 2.03 -12.67
C VAL A 210 10.07 1.72 -12.13
N LEU A 211 11.04 2.58 -12.43
CA LEU A 211 12.43 2.44 -11.95
C LEU A 211 12.50 2.38 -10.42
N HIS A 212 11.72 3.23 -9.74
CA HIS A 212 11.65 3.24 -8.29
C HIS A 212 11.10 1.94 -7.70
N GLN A 213 10.01 1.44 -8.25
CA GLN A 213 9.41 0.19 -7.78
C GLN A 213 10.33 -1.00 -8.06
N ASP A 214 10.94 -1.03 -9.25
CA ASP A 214 11.89 -2.09 -9.63
C ASP A 214 13.13 -2.08 -8.75
N PHE A 215 13.70 -0.90 -8.52
CA PHE A 215 14.83 -0.74 -7.60
C PHE A 215 14.50 -1.23 -6.18
N SER A 216 13.35 -0.80 -5.64
CA SER A 216 12.92 -1.23 -4.30
C SER A 216 12.75 -2.75 -4.21
N ALA A 217 12.16 -3.37 -5.23
CA ALA A 217 11.93 -4.80 -5.28
C ALA A 217 13.23 -5.61 -5.43
N LYS A 218 14.14 -5.20 -6.31
CA LYS A 218 15.44 -5.84 -6.50
C LYS A 218 16.29 -5.75 -5.24
N ARG A 219 16.30 -4.59 -4.56
CA ARG A 219 17.00 -4.43 -3.30
C ARG A 219 16.54 -5.41 -2.22
N GLN A 220 15.29 -5.83 -2.23
CA GLN A 220 14.77 -6.84 -1.31
C GLN A 220 15.28 -8.25 -1.63
N LEU A 221 15.54 -8.56 -2.91
CA LEU A 221 16.14 -9.83 -3.33
C LEU A 221 17.62 -9.92 -2.97
N GLU A 222 18.31 -8.79 -3.09
CA GLU A 222 19.79 -8.68 -2.99
C GLU A 222 20.19 -7.99 -1.69
N TYR A 223 19.62 -8.39 -0.57
CA TYR A 223 19.83 -7.75 0.74
C TYR A 223 21.32 -7.58 1.14
N ASN A 224 22.25 -8.15 0.39
CA ASN A 224 23.70 -8.07 0.59
C ASN A 224 24.50 -7.56 -0.63
N SER A 225 23.85 -7.05 -1.67
CA SER A 225 24.60 -6.52 -2.82
C SER A 225 24.87 -5.03 -2.64
N ASP A 226 26.17 -4.70 -2.63
CA ASP A 226 26.68 -3.31 -2.63
C ASP A 226 26.51 -2.60 -3.98
N ASP A 227 25.54 -3.00 -4.81
CA ASP A 227 25.39 -2.46 -6.17
C ASP A 227 24.59 -1.14 -6.16
N ASP A 228 25.30 -0.05 -5.82
CA ASP A 228 24.80 1.32 -5.77
C ASP A 228 24.45 1.93 -7.15
N CYS A 229 24.76 1.24 -8.24
CA CYS A 229 24.64 1.81 -9.59
C CYS A 229 23.18 2.12 -10.00
N GLU A 230 22.24 1.25 -9.65
CA GLU A 230 20.81 1.50 -9.95
C GLU A 230 20.21 2.60 -9.06
N SER A 231 20.74 2.78 -7.84
CA SER A 231 20.28 3.85 -6.94
C SER A 231 20.59 5.23 -7.52
N GLU A 232 21.76 5.41 -8.12
CA GLU A 232 22.19 6.69 -8.72
C GLU A 232 21.29 7.08 -9.89
N LEU A 233 20.90 6.12 -10.74
CA LEU A 233 19.98 6.36 -11.86
C LEU A 233 18.59 6.75 -11.36
N PHE A 234 18.09 6.08 -10.32
CA PHE A 234 16.82 6.42 -9.68
C PHE A 234 16.84 7.85 -9.12
N TYR A 235 17.88 8.23 -8.40
CA TYR A 235 18.01 9.58 -7.84
C TYR A 235 18.06 10.65 -8.93
N LYS A 236 18.70 10.39 -10.06
CA LYS A 236 18.77 11.31 -11.19
C LYS A 236 17.42 11.47 -11.89
N GLU A 237 16.59 10.45 -11.96
CA GLU A 237 15.35 10.47 -12.73
C GLU A 237 14.10 10.80 -11.89
N CYS A 238 14.15 10.63 -10.58
CA CYS A 238 13.00 10.93 -9.72
C CYS A 238 12.70 12.44 -9.65
N PRO A 239 11.52 12.91 -10.13
CA PRO A 239 11.18 14.34 -10.14
C PRO A 239 11.15 14.96 -8.73
N LYS A 240 10.81 14.19 -7.71
CA LYS A 240 10.78 14.65 -6.31
C LYS A 240 12.19 14.92 -5.80
N ILE A 241 13.14 14.04 -6.11
CA ILE A 241 14.54 14.20 -5.72
C ILE A 241 15.20 15.32 -6.50
N LYS A 242 14.94 15.43 -7.80
CA LYS A 242 15.41 16.57 -8.61
C LYS A 242 14.99 17.92 -8.00
N ARG A 243 13.75 18.03 -7.52
CA ARG A 243 13.28 19.26 -6.83
C ARG A 243 13.99 19.50 -5.51
N ILE A 244 14.15 18.46 -4.66
CA ILE A 244 14.88 18.59 -3.40
C ILE A 244 16.31 19.07 -3.64
N MET A 245 16.98 18.54 -4.66
CA MET A 245 18.34 18.96 -5.02
C MET A 245 18.39 20.39 -5.60
N GLN A 246 17.36 20.82 -6.34
CA GLN A 246 17.25 22.19 -6.83
C GLN A 246 16.97 23.18 -5.70
N ASP A 247 16.09 22.84 -4.76
CA ASP A 247 15.73 23.68 -3.62
C ASP A 247 16.87 23.78 -2.59
N SER A 248 17.66 22.74 -2.40
CA SER A 248 18.84 22.78 -1.54
C SER A 248 20.00 23.62 -2.10
N SER A 249 19.99 23.90 -3.40
CA SER A 249 20.92 24.83 -4.04
C SER A 249 20.50 26.29 -3.91
N SER A 250 19.26 26.58 -3.50
CA SER A 250 18.78 27.91 -3.19
C SER A 250 19.15 28.28 -1.73
N GLN A 251 19.99 29.28 -1.56
CA GLN A 251 20.61 29.69 -0.29
C GLN A 251 19.64 30.31 0.74
N ASP A 252 18.33 30.28 0.57
CA ASP A 252 17.41 31.00 1.45
C ASP A 252 16.67 30.16 2.52
N GLY A 253 17.08 28.91 2.73
CA GLY A 253 16.71 28.11 3.92
C GLY A 253 15.21 27.90 4.20
N THR A 254 14.33 28.39 3.34
CA THR A 254 12.89 28.15 3.46
C THR A 254 12.50 26.88 2.72
N ALA A 255 12.35 25.77 3.46
CA ALA A 255 11.76 24.54 2.94
C ALA A 255 10.34 24.86 2.45
N LYS A 256 10.20 25.27 1.20
CA LYS A 256 8.89 25.41 0.57
C LYS A 256 8.25 24.04 0.48
N ASN A 257 7.07 23.91 1.04
CA ASN A 257 6.26 22.70 1.08
C ASN A 257 6.21 21.99 -0.27
N ILE A 258 6.83 20.80 -0.33
CA ILE A 258 6.99 19.98 -1.54
C ILE A 258 5.69 19.19 -1.83
N TYR A 259 4.55 19.82 -1.70
CA TYR A 259 3.24 19.18 -1.95
C TYR A 259 2.66 19.47 -3.34
N VAL A 260 3.45 20.00 -4.26
CA VAL A 260 2.95 20.34 -5.60
C VAL A 260 2.97 19.10 -6.49
N GLY A 261 1.79 18.60 -6.83
CA GLY A 261 1.59 17.56 -7.84
C GLY A 261 1.52 16.12 -7.30
N THR A 262 1.19 15.96 -6.03
CA THR A 262 0.88 14.63 -5.45
C THR A 262 -0.55 14.22 -5.81
N ASN A 263 -0.79 12.90 -5.90
CA ASN A 263 -2.13 12.33 -6.08
C ASN A 263 -2.91 12.27 -4.74
N TYR A 264 -2.72 13.25 -3.86
CA TYR A 264 -3.53 13.36 -2.67
C TYR A 264 -4.98 13.65 -3.05
N LEU A 265 -5.90 12.96 -2.41
CA LEU A 265 -7.27 13.43 -2.32
C LEU A 265 -7.27 14.59 -1.33
N PHE A 266 -7.44 15.80 -1.84
CA PHE A 266 -7.64 16.96 -0.98
C PHE A 266 -9.02 16.88 -0.33
N PRO A 267 -9.23 17.45 0.88
CA PRO A 267 -10.54 17.45 1.54
C PRO A 267 -11.67 17.97 0.65
N GLN A 268 -11.38 18.95 -0.22
CA GLN A 268 -12.35 19.46 -1.19
C GLN A 268 -12.72 18.45 -2.31
N ASN A 269 -12.01 17.35 -2.44
CA ASN A 269 -12.29 16.28 -3.40
C ASN A 269 -13.00 15.09 -2.73
N LEU A 270 -13.22 15.18 -1.41
CA LEU A 270 -13.92 14.16 -0.62
C LEU A 270 -15.38 14.55 -0.32
N ASP A 271 -15.79 15.75 -0.74
CA ASP A 271 -17.15 16.25 -0.63
C ASP A 271 -18.07 15.78 -1.77
#